data_fc24cf83b467410539aa8a5742e69498
#
_entry.id   fc24cf83b467410539aa8a5742e69498
#
_cell.length_a   1.000
_cell.length_b   1.000
_cell.length_c   1.000
_cell.angle_alpha   90.00
_cell.angle_beta   90.00
_cell.angle_gamma   90.00
#
_symmetry.space_group_name_H-M   'P 1'
#
loop_
_entity.id
_entity.type
_entity.pdbx_description
1 polymer ?
#
loop_
_entity_poly.entity_id
_entity_poly.type
_entity_poly.pdbx_seq_one_letter_code
_entity_poly.pdbx_strand_id
1 'polypeptide(L)'
;TASSISFVTLAENMNNHLFHKIIAINPPMPEKFNRTPSNSSTLKKALLEVPILGTFIYNVKTHEKNIQKLFYTEYFNKPQLASSKMLDAYYEASHMNGSHGKYLMASIEGQYMDNCILHALKKLSIPFYVVESRSNPDSVQIVTSYAKQSSMIETAYISNVKHLPQLEAPDKLAEVIRMLFEREEK
;
A
#
# COMPACT_ATOMS: atom_id res chain seq x y z
N THR A 1 -3.01 1.87 -0.41
CA THR A 1 -2.45 1.76 0.96
C THR A 1 -2.01 3.13 1.49
N ALA A 2 -1.24 3.90 0.72
CA ALA A 2 -0.84 5.26 1.11
C ALA A 2 -2.06 6.19 1.33
N SER A 3 -3.09 6.06 0.50
CA SER A 3 -4.32 6.83 0.64
C SER A 3 -5.08 6.50 1.93
N SER A 4 -5.19 5.24 2.31
CA SER A 4 -5.87 4.85 3.56
C SER A 4 -5.20 5.45 4.79
N ILE A 5 -3.88 5.54 4.77
CA ILE A 5 -3.09 6.13 5.84
C ILE A 5 -3.32 7.64 5.91
N SER A 6 -3.35 8.31 4.76
CA SER A 6 -3.68 9.73 4.68
C SER A 6 -5.09 10.01 5.21
N PHE A 7 -6.06 9.13 4.96
CA PHE A 7 -7.41 9.25 5.49
C PHE A 7 -7.49 9.04 6.99
N VAL A 8 -6.70 8.14 7.59
CA VAL A 8 -6.62 8.00 9.05
C VAL A 8 -6.13 9.30 9.69
N THR A 9 -5.08 9.90 9.12
CA THR A 9 -4.55 11.18 9.60
C THR A 9 -5.57 12.31 9.45
N LEU A 10 -6.32 12.32 8.32
CA LEU A 10 -7.40 13.28 8.11
C LEU A 10 -8.57 13.06 9.07
N ALA A 11 -8.97 11.81 9.32
CA ALA A 11 -10.06 11.49 10.25
C ALA A 11 -9.74 11.91 11.69
N GLU A 12 -8.46 11.91 12.08
CA GLU A 12 -8.03 12.43 13.38
C GLU A 12 -8.14 13.96 13.47
N ASN A 13 -7.86 14.66 12.37
CA ASN A 13 -7.76 16.12 12.34
C ASN A 13 -9.07 16.84 11.98
N MET A 14 -10.07 16.15 11.48
CA MET A 14 -11.35 16.72 11.08
C MET A 14 -12.47 16.27 12.03
N ASN A 15 -13.39 17.20 12.38
CA ASN A 15 -14.68 16.82 12.97
C ASN A 15 -15.38 15.82 12.05
N ASN A 16 -15.43 14.59 12.45
CA ASN A 16 -15.61 13.30 11.78
C ASN A 16 -16.92 13.06 10.99
N HIS A 17 -17.52 14.08 10.40
CA HIS A 17 -18.79 13.92 9.66
C HIS A 17 -18.61 13.48 8.20
N LEU A 18 -17.40 13.47 7.67
CA LEU A 18 -17.13 13.14 6.28
C LEU A 18 -16.81 11.66 6.04
N PHE A 19 -16.30 10.97 7.05
CA PHE A 19 -15.90 9.57 6.93
C PHE A 19 -16.68 8.70 7.91
N HIS A 20 -17.37 7.71 7.39
CA HIS A 20 -18.10 6.75 8.22
C HIS A 20 -17.25 5.53 8.56
N LYS A 21 -16.36 5.11 7.66
CA LYS A 21 -15.46 3.98 7.84
C LYS A 21 -14.24 4.05 6.90
N ILE A 22 -13.18 3.34 7.26
CA ILE A 22 -11.97 3.23 6.44
C ILE A 22 -11.66 1.76 6.22
N ILE A 23 -11.34 1.38 4.98
CA ILE A 23 -10.92 0.02 4.62
C ILE A 23 -9.51 0.08 4.05
N ALA A 24 -8.55 -0.50 4.74
CA ALA A 24 -7.17 -0.63 4.29
C ALA A 24 -6.94 -2.03 3.71
N ILE A 25 -6.53 -2.09 2.44
CA ILE A 25 -6.29 -3.34 1.72
C ILE A 25 -4.79 -3.57 1.63
N ASN A 26 -4.32 -4.68 2.20
CA ASN A 26 -2.91 -5.04 2.31
C ASN A 26 -2.03 -3.86 2.76
N PRO A 27 -2.35 -3.22 3.90
CA PRO A 27 -1.51 -2.15 4.41
C PRO A 27 -0.17 -2.72 4.89
N PRO A 28 0.93 -1.97 4.79
CA PRO A 28 2.17 -2.35 5.45
C PRO A 28 2.02 -2.25 6.97
N MET A 29 2.93 -2.85 7.73
CA MET A 29 2.95 -2.72 9.19
C MET A 29 2.91 -1.26 9.63
N PRO A 30 2.07 -0.87 10.61
CA PRO A 30 1.95 0.51 11.06
C PRO A 30 3.27 1.07 11.59
N GLU A 31 4.13 0.24 12.15
CA GLU A 31 5.47 0.63 12.64
C GLU A 31 6.41 1.04 11.51
N LYS A 32 6.20 0.52 10.29
CA LYS A 32 7.00 0.92 9.11
C LYS A 32 6.83 2.37 8.73
N PHE A 33 5.73 3.01 9.15
CA PHE A 33 5.48 4.44 8.91
C PHE A 33 6.10 5.35 9.96
N ASN A 34 6.56 4.81 11.08
CA ASN A 34 7.21 5.59 12.14
C ASN A 34 8.74 5.65 11.92
N ARG A 35 9.17 5.89 10.70
CA ARG A 35 10.59 5.95 10.36
C ARG A 35 10.97 7.39 10.05
N THR A 36 12.04 7.84 10.66
CA THR A 36 12.74 9.07 10.25
C THR A 36 13.78 8.74 9.20
N PRO A 37 14.03 9.62 8.23
CA PRO A 37 15.09 9.43 7.26
C PRO A 37 16.43 9.16 7.92
N SER A 38 17.05 8.04 7.59
CA SER A 38 18.40 7.68 8.02
C SER A 38 19.45 8.24 7.04
N ASN A 39 20.72 8.27 7.44
CA ASN A 39 21.81 8.68 6.54
C ASN A 39 21.85 7.83 5.26
N SER A 40 21.59 6.51 5.38
CA SER A 40 21.56 5.61 4.21
C SER A 40 20.37 5.87 3.31
N SER A 41 19.18 6.15 3.87
CA SER A 41 17.99 6.46 3.08
C SER A 41 18.09 7.84 2.41
N THR A 42 18.69 8.81 3.10
CA THR A 42 18.99 10.13 2.53
C THR A 42 19.97 10.03 1.36
N LEU A 43 21.00 9.20 1.48
CA LEU A 43 21.94 8.94 0.39
C LEU A 43 21.24 8.27 -0.81
N LYS A 44 20.37 7.27 -0.58
CA LYS A 44 19.58 6.65 -1.64
C LYS A 44 18.71 7.67 -2.37
N LYS A 45 18.03 8.54 -1.63
CA LYS A 45 17.25 9.64 -2.20
C LYS A 45 18.13 10.53 -3.09
N ALA A 46 19.25 11.02 -2.57
CA ALA A 46 20.17 11.88 -3.30
C ALA A 46 20.65 11.23 -4.61
N LEU A 47 21.01 9.93 -4.58
CA LEU A 47 21.43 9.20 -5.78
C LEU A 47 20.32 9.09 -6.84
N LEU A 48 19.07 8.88 -6.41
CA LEU A 48 17.93 8.82 -7.31
C LEU A 48 17.54 10.18 -7.89
N GLU A 49 17.86 11.27 -7.21
CA GLU A 49 17.58 12.64 -7.66
C GLU A 49 18.62 13.14 -8.66
N VAL A 50 19.83 12.58 -8.69
CA VAL A 50 20.85 12.93 -9.71
C VAL A 50 20.28 12.72 -11.13
N PRO A 51 20.37 13.70 -12.01
CA PRO A 51 19.69 13.65 -13.32
C PRO A 51 20.01 12.40 -14.15
N ILE A 52 21.28 12.09 -14.36
CA ILE A 52 21.69 10.95 -15.22
C ILE A 52 21.54 9.62 -14.47
N LEU A 53 22.16 9.52 -13.30
CA LEU A 53 22.20 8.28 -12.52
C LEU A 53 20.81 7.86 -12.04
N GLY A 54 20.05 8.80 -11.48
CA GLY A 54 18.69 8.52 -11.02
C GLY A 54 17.75 8.13 -12.16
N THR A 55 17.88 8.76 -13.32
CA THR A 55 17.14 8.38 -14.53
C THR A 55 17.49 6.97 -14.97
N PHE A 56 18.77 6.63 -15.01
CA PHE A 56 19.21 5.26 -15.31
C PHE A 56 18.64 4.22 -14.34
N ILE A 57 18.79 4.46 -13.04
CA ILE A 57 18.26 3.55 -11.99
C ILE A 57 16.75 3.41 -12.13
N TYR A 58 16.03 4.52 -12.36
CA TYR A 58 14.58 4.50 -12.54
C TYR A 58 14.18 3.64 -13.73
N ASN A 59 14.77 3.86 -14.90
CA ASN A 59 14.46 3.12 -16.11
C ASN A 59 14.81 1.63 -15.99
N VAL A 60 15.88 1.28 -15.28
CA VAL A 60 16.18 -0.13 -14.97
C VAL A 60 15.10 -0.74 -14.08
N LYS A 61 14.69 -0.05 -13.02
CA LYS A 61 13.65 -0.55 -12.09
C LYS A 61 12.27 -0.67 -12.76
N THR A 62 11.92 0.25 -13.62
CA THR A 62 10.63 0.30 -14.34
C THR A 62 10.67 -0.38 -15.72
N HIS A 63 11.76 -1.07 -16.02
CA HIS A 63 11.86 -1.85 -17.27
C HIS A 63 10.80 -2.97 -17.28
N GLU A 64 10.22 -3.23 -18.44
CA GLU A 64 9.12 -4.19 -18.64
C GLU A 64 9.39 -5.55 -17.96
N LYS A 65 10.59 -6.13 -18.17
CA LYS A 65 10.96 -7.42 -17.53
C LYS A 65 10.95 -7.37 -15.99
N ASN A 66 11.30 -6.22 -15.40
CA ASN A 66 11.29 -6.06 -13.96
C ASN A 66 9.86 -5.88 -13.44
N ILE A 67 9.01 -5.16 -14.16
CA ILE A 67 7.58 -5.08 -13.88
C ILE A 67 6.96 -6.48 -13.93
N GLN A 68 7.20 -7.23 -15.01
CA GLN A 68 6.72 -8.59 -15.15
C GLN A 68 7.19 -9.49 -14.00
N LYS A 69 8.47 -9.41 -13.63
CA LYS A 69 9.02 -10.14 -12.49
C LYS A 69 8.28 -9.80 -11.19
N LEU A 70 8.05 -8.51 -10.91
CA LEU A 70 7.31 -8.07 -9.71
C LEU A 70 5.89 -8.66 -9.67
N PHE A 71 5.18 -8.65 -10.80
CA PHE A 71 3.86 -9.26 -10.87
C PHE A 71 3.90 -10.76 -10.57
N TYR A 72 4.89 -11.46 -11.08
CA TYR A 72 4.98 -12.93 -10.95
C TYR A 72 5.50 -13.36 -9.57
N THR A 73 6.36 -12.58 -8.93
CA THR A 73 6.97 -12.97 -7.64
C THR A 73 6.30 -12.34 -6.43
N GLU A 74 5.88 -11.06 -6.55
CA GLU A 74 5.45 -10.26 -5.40
C GLU A 74 3.95 -9.98 -5.39
N TYR A 75 3.39 -9.58 -6.55
CA TYR A 75 2.07 -9.00 -6.57
C TYR A 75 0.95 -10.03 -6.69
N PHE A 76 1.16 -11.11 -7.43
CA PHE A 76 0.15 -12.13 -7.69
C PHE A 76 0.53 -13.48 -7.10
N ASN A 77 -0.45 -14.13 -6.47
CA ASN A 77 -0.35 -15.53 -6.05
C ASN A 77 -0.48 -16.48 -7.26
N LYS A 78 -1.21 -16.03 -8.28
CA LYS A 78 -1.41 -16.73 -9.55
C LYS A 78 -0.82 -15.92 -10.70
N PRO A 79 0.48 -16.08 -11.02
CA PRO A 79 1.16 -15.27 -12.04
C PRO A 79 0.47 -15.27 -13.41
N GLN A 80 -0.21 -16.36 -13.78
CA GLN A 80 -0.93 -16.50 -15.04
C GLN A 80 -2.10 -15.51 -15.21
N LEU A 81 -2.55 -14.86 -14.13
CA LEU A 81 -3.59 -13.83 -14.19
C LEU A 81 -3.02 -12.45 -14.58
N ALA A 82 -1.71 -12.26 -14.53
CA ALA A 82 -1.07 -11.05 -14.99
C ALA A 82 -1.05 -11.01 -16.53
N SER A 83 -2.07 -10.43 -17.14
CA SER A 83 -2.17 -10.32 -18.60
C SER A 83 -1.12 -9.34 -19.15
N SER A 84 -0.71 -9.55 -20.43
CA SER A 84 0.17 -8.61 -21.13
C SER A 84 -0.37 -7.19 -21.11
N LYS A 85 -1.67 -7.02 -21.39
CA LYS A 85 -2.34 -5.71 -21.32
C LYS A 85 -2.18 -5.02 -19.96
N MET A 86 -2.23 -5.76 -18.86
CA MET A 86 -2.02 -5.22 -17.51
C MET A 86 -0.57 -4.80 -17.30
N LEU A 87 0.39 -5.60 -17.75
CA LEU A 87 1.82 -5.29 -17.67
C LEU A 87 2.16 -4.06 -18.50
N ASP A 88 1.63 -3.98 -19.73
CA ASP A 88 1.79 -2.83 -20.61
C ASP A 88 1.24 -1.55 -19.96
N ALA A 89 0.04 -1.61 -19.39
CA ALA A 89 -0.55 -0.45 -18.70
C ALA A 89 0.30 0.03 -17.50
N TYR A 90 0.90 -0.88 -16.76
CA TYR A 90 1.83 -0.51 -15.67
C TYR A 90 3.14 0.09 -16.20
N TYR A 91 3.66 -0.45 -17.30
CA TYR A 91 4.83 0.08 -17.96
C TYR A 91 4.57 1.50 -18.48
N GLU A 92 3.48 1.71 -19.22
CA GLU A 92 3.08 3.00 -19.75
C GLU A 92 2.85 4.02 -18.61
N ALA A 93 2.14 3.65 -17.56
CA ALA A 93 1.90 4.52 -16.41
C ALA A 93 3.21 4.96 -15.72
N SER A 94 4.21 4.06 -15.64
CA SER A 94 5.51 4.41 -15.07
C SER A 94 6.32 5.37 -15.95
N HIS A 95 6.01 5.46 -17.24
CA HIS A 95 6.73 6.30 -18.21
C HIS A 95 5.92 7.48 -18.75
N MET A 96 4.66 7.65 -18.33
CA MET A 96 3.76 8.70 -18.84
C MET A 96 4.36 10.11 -18.78
N ASN A 97 5.13 10.42 -17.73
CA ASN A 97 5.86 11.69 -17.58
C ASN A 97 7.38 11.52 -17.76
N GLY A 98 7.80 10.62 -18.65
CA GLY A 98 9.20 10.25 -18.79
C GLY A 98 9.74 9.68 -17.47
N SER A 99 10.96 10.09 -17.08
CA SER A 99 11.58 9.59 -15.84
C SER A 99 11.29 10.44 -14.59
N HIS A 100 10.28 11.32 -14.62
CA HIS A 100 9.94 12.16 -13.45
C HIS A 100 9.44 11.34 -12.25
N GLY A 101 8.90 10.14 -12.47
CA GLY A 101 8.55 9.19 -11.42
C GLY A 101 9.72 8.83 -10.49
N LYS A 102 10.96 9.07 -10.91
CA LYS A 102 12.15 8.90 -10.05
C LYS A 102 12.11 9.73 -8.78
N TYR A 103 11.51 10.93 -8.80
CA TYR A 103 11.43 11.80 -7.62
C TYR A 103 10.46 11.24 -6.58
N LEU A 104 9.34 10.64 -7.02
CA LEU A 104 8.46 9.89 -6.14
C LEU A 104 9.18 8.67 -5.56
N MET A 105 9.87 7.90 -6.41
CA MET A 105 10.66 6.76 -5.97
C MET A 105 11.75 7.19 -4.97
N ALA A 106 12.44 8.30 -5.22
CA ALA A 106 13.44 8.86 -4.34
C ALA A 106 12.86 9.23 -2.96
N SER A 107 11.66 9.82 -2.93
CA SER A 107 10.97 10.18 -1.69
C SER A 107 10.55 8.93 -0.89
N ILE A 108 10.07 7.88 -1.55
CA ILE A 108 9.70 6.61 -0.92
C ILE A 108 10.95 5.89 -0.37
N GLU A 109 11.98 5.69 -1.18
CA GLU A 109 13.23 5.03 -0.79
C GLU A 109 14.00 5.83 0.28
N GLY A 110 13.87 7.14 0.25
CA GLY A 110 14.42 8.06 1.24
C GLY A 110 13.65 8.11 2.56
N GLN A 111 12.49 7.45 2.66
CA GLN A 111 11.60 7.47 3.83
C GLN A 111 11.00 8.86 4.14
N TYR A 112 10.94 9.75 3.16
CA TYR A 112 10.36 11.10 3.30
C TYR A 112 8.83 11.10 3.18
N MET A 113 8.24 9.98 2.76
CA MET A 113 6.79 9.78 2.70
C MET A 113 6.25 9.07 3.95
N ASP A 114 7.13 8.69 4.88
CA ASP A 114 6.73 8.01 6.11
C ASP A 114 6.19 9.03 7.11
N ASN A 115 4.94 8.82 7.53
CA ASN A 115 4.27 9.58 8.57
C ASN A 115 3.88 8.67 9.71
N CYS A 116 4.09 9.09 10.95
CA CYS A 116 3.65 8.31 12.11
C CYS A 116 2.12 8.28 12.19
N ILE A 117 1.52 7.15 11.86
CA ILE A 117 0.07 6.92 11.93
C ILE A 117 -0.38 6.29 13.25
N LEU A 118 0.56 5.85 14.11
CA LEU A 118 0.24 5.14 15.35
C LEU A 118 -0.61 5.97 16.30
N HIS A 119 -0.34 7.28 16.35
CA HIS A 119 -1.12 8.20 17.17
C HIS A 119 -2.56 8.34 16.66
N ALA A 120 -2.73 8.47 15.34
CA ALA A 120 -4.04 8.54 14.69
C ALA A 120 -4.83 7.23 14.87
N LEU A 121 -4.18 6.08 14.71
CA LEU A 121 -4.83 4.78 14.93
C LEU A 121 -5.35 4.60 16.36
N LYS A 122 -4.64 5.10 17.37
CA LYS A 122 -5.06 5.04 18.77
C LYS A 122 -6.25 5.95 19.09
N LYS A 123 -6.44 7.00 18.31
CA LYS A 123 -7.51 8.00 18.50
C LYS A 123 -8.69 7.79 17.54
N LEU A 124 -8.74 6.67 16.85
CA LEU A 124 -9.84 6.38 15.92
C LEU A 124 -11.19 6.40 16.64
N SER A 125 -12.11 7.18 16.09
CA SER A 125 -13.52 7.26 16.51
C SER A 125 -14.48 6.65 15.49
N ILE A 126 -13.95 6.17 14.36
CA ILE A 126 -14.71 5.52 13.29
C ILE A 126 -14.16 4.10 13.05
N PRO A 127 -14.97 3.17 12.56
CA PRO A 127 -14.53 1.82 12.22
C PRO A 127 -13.39 1.83 11.19
N PHE A 128 -12.36 1.06 11.46
CA PHE A 128 -11.22 0.88 10.57
C PHE A 128 -11.03 -0.60 10.29
N TYR A 129 -11.13 -0.99 9.03
CA TYR A 129 -11.02 -2.37 8.60
C TYR A 129 -9.68 -2.63 7.92
N VAL A 130 -8.98 -3.67 8.35
CA VAL A 130 -7.75 -4.16 7.69
C VAL A 130 -8.11 -5.44 6.95
N VAL A 131 -8.06 -5.39 5.63
CA VAL A 131 -8.20 -6.56 4.76
C VAL A 131 -6.83 -7.02 4.33
N GLU A 132 -6.41 -8.21 4.77
CA GLU A 132 -5.06 -8.72 4.53
C GLU A 132 -5.08 -10.03 3.75
N SER A 133 -4.16 -10.19 2.82
CA SER A 133 -4.00 -11.42 2.02
C SER A 133 -3.30 -12.49 2.85
N ARG A 134 -3.94 -13.65 3.02
CA ARG A 134 -3.32 -14.78 3.76
C ARG A 134 -2.04 -15.31 3.12
N SER A 135 -1.84 -15.10 1.83
CA SER A 135 -0.64 -15.53 1.12
C SER A 135 0.58 -14.62 1.39
N ASN A 136 0.40 -13.49 2.05
CA ASN A 136 1.52 -12.66 2.49
C ASN A 136 2.20 -13.30 3.71
N PRO A 137 3.52 -13.47 3.71
CA PRO A 137 4.25 -14.10 4.83
C PRO A 137 4.04 -13.37 6.16
N ASP A 138 3.96 -12.03 6.11
CA ASP A 138 3.84 -11.17 7.30
C ASP A 138 2.38 -10.90 7.70
N SER A 139 1.39 -11.54 7.03
CA SER A 139 -0.03 -11.22 7.20
C SER A 139 -0.52 -11.26 8.64
N VAL A 140 -0.12 -12.27 9.41
CA VAL A 140 -0.50 -12.42 10.81
C VAL A 140 0.10 -11.31 11.67
N GLN A 141 1.35 -10.94 11.42
CA GLN A 141 2.04 -9.88 12.16
C GLN A 141 1.40 -8.51 11.86
N ILE A 142 1.08 -8.24 10.58
CA ILE A 142 0.42 -7.01 10.14
C ILE A 142 -0.93 -6.86 10.85
N VAL A 143 -1.79 -7.88 10.74
CA VAL A 143 -3.11 -7.87 11.36
C VAL A 143 -3.03 -7.69 12.87
N THR A 144 -2.15 -8.44 13.54
CA THR A 144 -1.94 -8.34 14.99
C THR A 144 -1.44 -6.96 15.42
N SER A 145 -0.56 -6.36 14.62
CA SER A 145 -0.01 -5.04 14.89
C SER A 145 -1.08 -3.94 14.80
N TYR A 146 -1.94 -4.00 13.78
CA TYR A 146 -3.09 -3.08 13.68
C TYR A 146 -4.11 -3.28 14.80
N ALA A 147 -4.52 -4.52 15.05
CA ALA A 147 -5.55 -4.84 16.07
C ALA A 147 -5.16 -4.37 17.48
N LYS A 148 -3.87 -4.29 17.79
CA LYS A 148 -3.36 -3.79 19.08
C LYS A 148 -3.49 -2.27 19.24
N GLN A 149 -3.70 -1.51 18.16
CA GLN A 149 -3.69 -0.03 18.24
C GLN A 149 -5.03 0.53 18.75
N SER A 150 -6.16 -0.08 18.40
CA SER A 150 -7.48 0.41 18.79
C SER A 150 -8.53 -0.70 18.71
N SER A 151 -9.52 -0.67 19.59
CA SER A 151 -10.72 -1.53 19.53
C SER A 151 -11.62 -1.25 18.33
N MET A 152 -11.45 -0.09 17.68
CA MET A 152 -12.17 0.28 16.46
C MET A 152 -11.59 -0.40 15.19
N ILE A 153 -10.50 -1.17 15.35
CA ILE A 153 -9.84 -1.84 14.23
C ILE A 153 -10.31 -3.29 14.15
N GLU A 154 -11.03 -3.60 13.09
CA GLU A 154 -11.41 -4.96 12.74
C GLU A 154 -10.55 -5.49 11.58
N THR A 155 -10.40 -6.80 11.53
CA THR A 155 -9.53 -7.44 10.55
C THR A 155 -10.26 -8.51 9.76
N ALA A 156 -10.00 -8.59 8.48
CA ALA A 156 -10.50 -9.62 7.59
C ALA A 156 -9.37 -10.19 6.72
N TYR A 157 -9.52 -11.45 6.31
CA TYR A 157 -8.57 -12.09 5.43
C TYR A 157 -9.20 -12.41 4.08
N ILE A 158 -8.39 -12.25 3.04
CA ILE A 158 -8.70 -12.74 1.70
C ILE A 158 -7.73 -13.87 1.32
N SER A 159 -8.28 -15.01 0.88
CA SER A 159 -7.51 -16.21 0.58
C SER A 159 -7.14 -16.31 -0.89
N ASN A 160 -5.99 -16.97 -1.17
CA ASN A 160 -5.52 -17.27 -2.52
C ASN A 160 -5.25 -16.04 -3.39
N VAL A 161 -4.84 -14.95 -2.77
CA VAL A 161 -4.38 -13.72 -3.43
C VAL A 161 -3.12 -13.22 -2.74
N LYS A 162 -2.35 -12.38 -3.42
CA LYS A 162 -1.16 -11.73 -2.86
C LYS A 162 -1.39 -10.23 -2.64
N HIS A 163 -0.42 -9.42 -3.07
CA HIS A 163 -0.35 -8.01 -2.73
C HIS A 163 -1.44 -7.14 -3.40
N LEU A 164 -1.92 -7.53 -4.58
CA LEU A 164 -2.90 -6.77 -5.36
C LEU A 164 -4.23 -7.54 -5.54
N PRO A 165 -5.00 -7.80 -4.47
CA PRO A 165 -6.26 -8.54 -4.56
C PRO A 165 -7.29 -7.87 -5.47
N GLN A 166 -7.26 -6.54 -5.61
CA GLN A 166 -8.13 -5.78 -6.52
C GLN A 166 -7.89 -6.11 -8.01
N LEU A 167 -6.73 -6.61 -8.36
CA LEU A 167 -6.40 -7.04 -9.72
C LEU A 167 -6.46 -8.57 -9.88
N GLU A 168 -6.07 -9.30 -8.83
CA GLU A 168 -5.97 -10.76 -8.87
C GLU A 168 -7.34 -11.43 -8.67
N ALA A 169 -8.19 -10.89 -7.80
CA ALA A 169 -9.49 -11.45 -7.45
C ALA A 169 -10.49 -10.34 -7.05
N PRO A 170 -10.88 -9.46 -8.00
CA PRO A 170 -11.75 -8.31 -7.71
C PRO A 170 -13.09 -8.71 -7.10
N ASP A 171 -13.70 -9.80 -7.58
CA ASP A 171 -15.00 -10.27 -7.09
C ASP A 171 -14.94 -10.69 -5.61
N LYS A 172 -13.88 -11.41 -5.22
CA LYS A 172 -13.67 -11.78 -3.80
C LYS A 172 -13.44 -10.58 -2.91
N LEU A 173 -12.67 -9.61 -3.40
CA LEU A 173 -12.45 -8.38 -2.66
C LEU A 173 -13.76 -7.60 -2.50
N ALA A 174 -14.56 -7.50 -3.57
CA ALA A 174 -15.86 -6.84 -3.52
C ALA A 174 -16.82 -7.51 -2.53
N GLU A 175 -16.81 -8.85 -2.45
CA GLU A 175 -17.59 -9.60 -1.48
C GLU A 175 -17.16 -9.29 -0.04
N VAL A 176 -15.87 -9.31 0.25
CA VAL A 176 -15.32 -8.95 1.57
C VAL A 176 -15.71 -7.52 1.93
N ILE A 177 -15.55 -6.56 1.02
CA ILE A 177 -15.93 -5.17 1.25
C ILE A 177 -17.44 -5.06 1.55
N ARG A 178 -18.29 -5.75 0.77
CA ARG A 178 -19.75 -5.75 1.01
C ARG A 178 -20.09 -6.28 2.39
N MET A 179 -19.53 -7.41 2.81
CA MET A 179 -19.73 -7.96 4.15
C MET A 179 -19.33 -6.99 5.26
N LEU A 180 -18.25 -6.20 5.06
CA LEU A 180 -17.83 -5.21 6.04
C LEU A 180 -18.77 -3.99 6.09
N PHE A 181 -19.47 -3.68 4.99
CA PHE A 181 -20.49 -2.63 4.97
C PHE A 181 -21.80 -3.07 5.64
N GLU A 182 -22.23 -4.31 5.45
CA GLU A 182 -23.52 -4.84 5.97
C GLU A 182 -23.50 -5.14 7.48
N ARG A 183 -22.32 -5.28 8.10
CA ARG A 183 -22.20 -5.58 9.53
C ARG A 183 -22.72 -4.49 10.46
N GLU A 184 -22.81 -3.25 10.00
CA GLU A 184 -23.21 -2.10 10.80
C GLU A 184 -24.73 -1.79 10.73
N GLU A 185 -25.46 -2.45 9.84
CA GLU A 185 -26.92 -2.27 9.73
C GLU A 185 -27.72 -3.12 10.74
N LYS A 186 -27.05 -3.82 11.63
CA LYS A 186 -27.64 -4.61 12.71
C LYS A 186 -27.31 -4.04 14.08
#